data_3872a8e7ca0f72577c6f9210d329e418
#
_entry.id   3872a8e7ca0f72577c6f9210d329e418
#
_cell.length_a   1.000
_cell.length_b   1.000
_cell.length_c   1.000
_cell.angle_alpha   90.00
_cell.angle_beta   90.00
_cell.angle_gamma   90.00
#
_symmetry.space_group_name_H-M   'P 1'
#
loop_
_entity.id
_entity.type
_entity.pdbx_description
1 polymer ?
#
loop_
_entity_poly.entity_id
_entity_poly.type
_entity_poly.pdbx_seq_one_letter_code
_entity_poly.pdbx_strand_id
1 'polypeptide(L)' 'MEDLHKNLIDGEWVGGDGIPNINPSNTDEVVGLYARATLDDTHRAIAAAKAAFPSWSRSGLLERHSILSKTAHEILARKE' A
#
# COMPACT_ATOMS: atom_id res chain seq x y z
N MET A 1 -21.91 2.34 -4.57
CA MET A 1 -20.85 1.53 -5.17
C MET A 1 -19.56 1.69 -4.40
N GLU A 2 -18.92 0.62 -4.07
CA GLU A 2 -17.67 0.64 -3.32
C GLU A 2 -16.53 1.15 -4.19
N ASP A 3 -15.71 2.03 -3.64
CA ASP A 3 -14.49 2.45 -4.32
C ASP A 3 -13.44 1.35 -4.25
N LEU A 4 -12.70 1.20 -5.33
CA LEU A 4 -11.60 0.24 -5.38
C LEU A 4 -10.40 0.78 -4.60
N HIS A 5 -9.93 0.00 -3.64
CA HIS A 5 -8.69 0.30 -2.93
C HIS A 5 -7.52 -0.20 -3.76
N LYS A 6 -6.77 0.73 -4.32
CA LYS A 6 -5.67 0.43 -5.23
C LYS A 6 -4.37 0.13 -4.48
N ASN A 7 -3.45 -0.50 -5.19
CA ASN A 7 -2.10 -0.77 -4.67
C ASN A 7 -1.18 0.42 -4.98
N LEU A 8 -0.34 0.78 -4.03
CA LEU A 8 0.67 1.82 -4.24
C LEU A 8 1.98 1.16 -4.64
N ILE A 9 2.41 1.42 -5.88
CA ILE A 9 3.66 0.87 -6.41
C ILE A 9 4.45 2.01 -7.02
N ASP A 10 5.67 2.21 -6.53
CA ASP A 10 6.59 3.24 -7.03
C ASP A 10 5.95 4.63 -7.09
N GLY A 11 5.21 4.99 -6.04
CA GLY A 11 4.56 6.29 -5.94
C GLY A 11 3.29 6.44 -6.76
N GLU A 12 2.85 5.39 -7.45
CA GLU A 12 1.65 5.42 -8.28
C GLU A 12 0.58 4.45 -7.76
N TRP A 13 -0.67 4.89 -7.85
CA TRP A 13 -1.80 4.05 -7.50
C TRP A 13 -2.14 3.16 -8.68
N VAL A 14 -2.02 1.85 -8.47
CA VAL A 14 -2.24 0.85 -9.51
C VAL A 14 -3.48 0.02 -9.15
N GLY A 15 -4.40 -0.06 -10.07
CA GLY A 15 -5.62 -0.84 -9.88
C GLY A 15 -6.03 -1.53 -11.17
N GLY A 16 -7.00 -2.39 -11.07
CA GLY A 16 -7.58 -3.14 -12.16
C GLY A 16 -8.76 -3.91 -11.61
N ASP A 17 -8.74 -5.23 -11.71
CA ASP A 17 -9.78 -6.06 -11.12
C ASP A 17 -9.78 -5.94 -9.61
N GLY A 18 -10.96 -5.87 -9.02
CA GLY A 18 -11.14 -5.82 -7.58
C GLY A 18 -11.57 -7.16 -7.00
N ILE A 19 -11.09 -7.42 -5.80
CA ILE A 19 -11.52 -8.58 -5.02
C ILE A 19 -12.35 -8.05 -3.85
N PRO A 20 -13.59 -8.53 -3.68
CA PRO A 20 -14.38 -8.10 -2.54
C PRO A 20 -13.86 -8.72 -1.25
N ASN A 21 -13.77 -7.89 -0.22
CA ASN A 21 -13.48 -8.34 1.14
C ASN A 21 -14.81 -8.50 1.86
N ILE A 22 -15.17 -9.73 2.17
CA ILE A 22 -16.46 -10.09 2.73
C ILE A 22 -16.38 -10.14 4.25
N ASN A 23 -17.37 -9.56 4.92
CA ASN A 23 -17.47 -9.65 6.37
C ASN A 23 -17.77 -11.10 6.76
N PRO A 24 -16.89 -11.80 7.50
CA PRO A 24 -17.10 -13.20 7.85
C PRO A 24 -18.28 -13.42 8.80
N SER A 25 -18.70 -12.39 9.51
CA SER A 25 -19.86 -12.45 10.40
C SER A 25 -21.17 -12.22 9.67
N ASN A 26 -21.12 -11.60 8.50
CA ASN A 26 -22.28 -11.36 7.64
C ASN A 26 -21.82 -11.40 6.19
N THR A 27 -21.93 -12.56 5.55
CA THR A 27 -21.41 -12.81 4.21
C THR A 27 -22.13 -12.05 3.10
N ASP A 28 -23.24 -11.38 3.40
CA ASP A 28 -23.92 -10.50 2.45
C ASP A 28 -23.31 -9.09 2.44
N GLU A 29 -22.43 -8.78 3.40
CA GLU A 29 -21.80 -7.47 3.51
C GLU A 29 -20.42 -7.48 2.90
N VAL A 30 -20.21 -6.61 1.89
CA VAL A 30 -18.90 -6.37 1.30
C VAL A 30 -18.25 -5.21 2.04
N VAL A 31 -17.16 -5.48 2.75
CA VAL A 31 -16.42 -4.46 3.51
C VAL A 31 -15.73 -3.47 2.59
N GLY A 32 -15.17 -3.94 1.48
CA GLY A 32 -14.53 -3.10 0.48
C GLY A 32 -14.03 -3.91 -0.70
N LEU A 33 -13.64 -3.19 -1.75
CA LEU A 33 -13.01 -3.76 -2.93
C LEU A 33 -11.53 -3.44 -2.91
N TYR A 34 -10.70 -4.45 -3.12
CA TYR A 34 -9.25 -4.30 -3.08
C TYR A 34 -8.65 -4.76 -4.40
N ALA A 35 -7.70 -4.00 -4.93
CA ALA A 35 -7.09 -4.29 -6.20
C ALA A 35 -6.37 -5.64 -6.18
N ARG A 36 -6.61 -6.44 -7.23
CA ARG A 36 -5.86 -7.66 -7.46
C ARG A 36 -4.62 -7.31 -8.27
N ALA A 37 -3.44 -7.55 -7.71
CA ALA A 37 -2.20 -7.33 -8.43
C ALA A 37 -2.02 -8.39 -9.51
N THR A 38 -1.53 -7.96 -10.67
CA THR A 38 -1.10 -8.88 -11.73
C THR A 38 0.32 -9.34 -11.45
N LEU A 39 0.80 -10.33 -12.21
CA LEU A 39 2.20 -10.76 -12.13
C LEU A 39 3.13 -9.59 -12.49
N ASP A 40 2.77 -8.80 -13.51
CA ASP A 40 3.53 -7.59 -13.88
C ASP A 40 3.57 -6.59 -12.74
N ASP A 41 2.45 -6.35 -12.06
CA ASP A 41 2.41 -5.45 -10.91
C ASP A 41 3.35 -5.91 -9.80
N THR A 42 3.37 -7.20 -9.54
CA THR A 42 4.25 -7.81 -8.54
C THR A 42 5.71 -7.61 -8.91
N HIS A 43 6.06 -7.85 -10.17
CA HIS A 43 7.42 -7.64 -10.66
C HIS A 43 7.84 -6.18 -10.57
N ARG A 44 6.93 -5.25 -10.89
CA ARG A 44 7.19 -3.82 -10.77
C ARG A 44 7.40 -3.39 -9.33
N ALA A 45 6.63 -3.94 -8.40
CA ALA A 45 6.79 -3.65 -6.98
C ALA A 45 8.16 -4.11 -6.47
N ILE A 46 8.58 -5.31 -6.84
CA ILE A 46 9.88 -5.86 -6.48
C ILE A 46 11.01 -5.01 -7.09
N ALA A 47 10.88 -4.62 -8.35
CA ALA A 47 11.87 -3.79 -9.04
C ALA A 47 11.98 -2.41 -8.39
N ALA A 48 10.85 -1.81 -8.01
CA ALA A 48 10.83 -0.52 -7.32
C ALA A 48 11.52 -0.60 -5.95
N ALA A 49 11.24 -1.65 -5.19
CA ALA A 49 11.89 -1.86 -3.89
C ALA A 49 13.39 -2.06 -4.05
N LYS A 50 13.81 -2.83 -5.05
CA LYS A 50 15.22 -3.07 -5.33
C LYS A 50 15.92 -1.79 -5.75
N ALA A 51 15.27 -0.95 -6.55
CA ALA A 51 15.82 0.34 -6.98
C ALA A 51 15.95 1.33 -5.82
N ALA A 52 15.04 1.29 -4.85
CA ALA A 52 15.06 2.17 -3.68
C ALA A 52 16.08 1.75 -2.62
N PHE A 53 16.46 0.48 -2.60
CA PHE A 53 17.33 -0.07 -1.56
C PHE A 53 18.68 0.64 -1.42
N PRO A 54 19.43 0.95 -2.50
CA PRO A 54 20.75 1.57 -2.34
C PRO A 54 20.71 2.89 -1.59
N SER A 55 19.79 3.78 -1.92
CA SER A 55 19.70 5.07 -1.23
C SER A 55 19.14 4.92 0.19
N TRP A 56 18.11 4.10 0.38
CA TRP A 56 17.52 3.90 1.69
C TRP A 56 18.51 3.22 2.64
N SER A 57 19.25 2.21 2.18
CA SER A 57 20.23 1.50 3.01
C SER A 57 21.38 2.38 3.48
N ARG A 58 21.66 3.46 2.73
CA ARG A 58 22.71 4.43 3.06
C ARG A 58 22.19 5.63 3.81
N SER A 59 20.90 5.76 3.98
CA SER A 59 20.31 6.90 4.70
C SER A 59 20.73 6.87 6.17
N GLY A 60 20.89 8.09 6.74
CA GLY A 60 21.30 8.21 8.13
C GLY A 60 20.18 7.86 9.10
N LEU A 61 20.57 7.62 10.35
CA LEU A 61 19.62 7.30 11.41
C LEU A 61 18.55 8.38 11.58
N LEU A 62 18.97 9.66 11.52
CA LEU A 62 18.07 10.79 11.70
C LEU A 62 17.02 10.86 10.58
N GLU A 63 17.44 10.61 9.35
CA GLU A 63 16.54 10.60 8.19
C GLU A 63 15.50 9.50 8.30
N ARG A 64 15.92 8.29 8.66
CA ARG A 64 15.00 7.15 8.87
C ARG A 64 14.03 7.44 9.99
N HIS A 65 14.52 7.98 11.10
CA HIS A 65 13.68 8.36 12.24
C HIS A 65 12.64 9.38 11.83
N SER A 66 13.03 10.42 11.09
CA SER A 66 12.10 11.47 10.65
C SER A 66 10.99 10.91 9.76
N ILE A 67 11.34 10.07 8.80
CA ILE A 67 10.36 9.50 7.87
C ILE A 67 9.39 8.56 8.59
N LEU A 68 9.89 7.67 9.41
CA LEU A 68 9.06 6.70 10.13
C LEU A 68 8.20 7.38 11.20
N SER A 69 8.75 8.37 11.88
CA SER A 69 8.02 9.15 12.88
C SER A 69 6.88 9.93 12.23
N LYS A 70 7.14 10.57 11.10
CA LYS A 70 6.12 11.29 10.34
C LYS A 70 5.03 10.34 9.86
N THR A 71 5.41 9.15 9.40
CA THR A 71 4.46 8.12 8.99
C THR A 71 3.53 7.75 10.14
N ALA A 72 4.09 7.54 11.34
CA ALA A 72 3.29 7.20 12.52
C ALA A 72 2.30 8.32 12.88
N HIS A 73 2.74 9.58 12.81
CA HIS A 73 1.86 10.72 13.06
C HIS A 73 0.72 10.79 12.04
N GLU A 74 1.01 10.56 10.78
CA GLU A 74 -0.01 10.55 9.73
C GLU A 74 -1.03 9.42 9.92
N ILE A 75 -0.58 8.25 10.33
CA ILE A 75 -1.49 7.14 10.62
C ILE A 75 -2.44 7.50 11.75
N LEU A 76 -1.93 8.09 12.83
CA LEU A 76 -2.76 8.52 13.95
C LEU A 76 -3.75 9.61 13.55
N ALA A 77 -3.33 10.55 12.72
CA ALA A 77 -4.18 11.64 12.24
C ALA A 77 -5.30 11.15 11.33
N ARG A 78 -5.09 10.03 10.65
CA ARG A 78 -6.01 9.49 9.63
C ARG A 78 -6.59 8.13 10.01
N LYS A 79 -6.65 7.83 11.28
CA LYS A 79 -7.05 6.49 11.75
C LYS A 79 -8.52 6.15 11.53
N GLU A 80 -9.34 7.08 11.11
CA GLU A 80 -10.75 6.85 10.82
C GLU A 80 -11.02 6.51 9.35
#